data_36022c5d980473967f2c7152c432192a
#
_entry.id   36022c5d980473967f2c7152c432192a
#
_cell.length_a   1.000
_cell.length_b   1.000
_cell.length_c   1.000
_cell.angle_alpha   90.00
_cell.angle_beta   90.00
_cell.angle_gamma   90.00
#
_symmetry.space_group_name_H-M   'P 1'
#
loop_
_entity.id
_entity.type
_entity.pdbx_description
1 polymer ?
#
loop_
_entity_poly.entity_id
_entity_poly.type
_entity_poly.pdbx_seq_one_letter_code
_entity_poly.pdbx_strand_id
1 'polypeptide(L)'
;NDKDSNPTHIGSVKIIHTTELSYSEVEENGYYTKNYLPDQFISLPNTFCSLGQRTNYYSVIKKLFNLRYKSILWALKDCAIFSEIEDEFNRHKQFSSLIRENEAEQVLRQEKYIIEGQDIKLRYQFKYSYTPKYSINPIDIEFKFEKEGLFPNRLYAIIGENGVGKTQFITSLPLDIANKNSEVFYPHIPIFSKIIAVSNSYYDNFKIPKSNASFNYIYCGLSKITSKGKETLTPLALKQRLQKACKDIQKKERTASLKRILDNILETDLISEMFTEVDTDDGESQISFSYQNLSDICNKTSSGQSTLIYLLCNIVSNIRYDSLLLFDEPETHLHPNAITTLVSAIYELLEEYQSYGIISTH
;
A
#
# COMPACT_ATOMS: atom_id res chain seq x y z
N ASN A 1 26.51 -18.38 14.17
CA ASN A 1 26.60 -19.83 14.31
C ASN A 1 25.79 -20.24 15.54
N ASP A 2 25.17 -21.41 15.53
CA ASP A 2 24.55 -22.01 16.68
C ASP A 2 25.61 -22.49 17.72
N LYS A 3 25.16 -23.15 18.81
CA LYS A 3 26.06 -23.67 19.85
C LYS A 3 27.09 -24.67 19.32
N ASP A 4 26.82 -25.28 18.18
CA ASP A 4 27.67 -26.28 17.51
C ASP A 4 28.52 -25.63 16.38
N SER A 5 28.58 -24.31 16.31
CA SER A 5 29.30 -23.52 15.28
C SER A 5 28.77 -23.68 13.86
N ASN A 6 27.56 -24.21 13.67
CA ASN A 6 26.95 -24.30 12.37
C ASN A 6 26.37 -22.95 11.95
N PRO A 7 26.40 -22.60 10.65
CA PRO A 7 25.79 -21.37 10.18
C PRO A 7 24.27 -21.45 10.27
N THR A 8 23.66 -20.51 10.97
CA THR A 8 22.20 -20.41 11.08
C THR A 8 21.71 -19.32 10.11
N HIS A 9 20.81 -19.69 9.21
CA HIS A 9 20.19 -18.74 8.31
C HIS A 9 19.19 -17.84 9.08
N ILE A 10 19.45 -16.54 9.11
CA ILE A 10 18.64 -15.55 9.87
C ILE A 10 17.50 -15.01 9.00
N GLY A 11 17.70 -14.91 7.70
CA GLY A 11 16.75 -14.33 6.76
C GLY A 11 17.40 -13.24 5.91
N SER A 12 16.58 -12.55 5.12
CA SER A 12 17.03 -11.49 4.21
C SER A 12 16.87 -10.11 4.85
N VAL A 13 17.88 -9.29 4.69
CA VAL A 13 17.90 -7.87 5.06
C VAL A 13 18.29 -7.04 3.85
N LYS A 14 17.60 -5.93 3.62
CA LYS A 14 18.04 -4.91 2.66
C LYS A 14 18.71 -3.78 3.40
N ILE A 15 19.78 -3.25 2.82
CA ILE A 15 20.55 -2.12 3.35
C ILE A 15 20.64 -1.06 2.28
N ILE A 16 20.42 0.20 2.65
CA ILE A 16 20.61 1.36 1.78
C ILE A 16 21.68 2.28 2.35
N HIS A 17 22.27 3.05 1.47
CA HIS A 17 23.20 4.12 1.75
C HIS A 17 22.67 5.43 1.18
N THR A 18 22.72 6.53 1.95
CA THR A 18 22.06 7.80 1.60
C THR A 18 23.00 8.98 1.41
N THR A 19 24.30 8.78 1.46
CA THR A 19 25.26 9.86 1.20
C THR A 19 25.11 10.34 -0.24
N GLU A 20 25.14 11.66 -0.44
CA GLU A 20 25.33 12.24 -1.77
C GLU A 20 26.73 11.87 -2.25
N LEU A 21 26.81 10.98 -3.22
CA LEU A 21 28.05 10.51 -3.80
C LEU A 21 28.60 11.58 -4.74
N SER A 22 29.87 11.90 -4.60
CA SER A 22 30.57 12.74 -5.58
C SER A 22 30.72 12.00 -6.91
N TYR A 23 30.92 12.74 -7.99
CA TYR A 23 31.10 12.13 -9.33
C TYR A 23 32.25 11.12 -9.35
N SER A 24 33.36 11.43 -8.68
CA SER A 24 34.51 10.53 -8.56
C SER A 24 34.22 9.24 -7.79
N GLU A 25 33.45 9.30 -6.70
CA GLU A 25 33.04 8.12 -5.93
C GLU A 25 32.11 7.19 -6.74
N VAL A 26 31.25 7.77 -7.59
CA VAL A 26 30.38 7.01 -8.48
C VAL A 26 31.17 6.36 -9.63
N GLU A 27 32.16 7.06 -10.20
CA GLU A 27 33.06 6.47 -11.21
C GLU A 27 33.86 5.30 -10.64
N GLU A 28 34.34 5.40 -9.40
CA GLU A 28 35.15 4.37 -8.76
C GLU A 28 34.33 3.19 -8.26
N ASN A 29 33.21 3.44 -7.60
CA ASN A 29 32.44 2.44 -6.84
C ASN A 29 31.05 2.15 -7.42
N GLY A 30 30.55 2.97 -8.35
CA GLY A 30 29.19 2.85 -8.91
C GLY A 30 28.09 3.19 -7.90
N TYR A 31 26.84 2.91 -8.25
CA TYR A 31 25.65 3.25 -7.43
C TYR A 31 25.20 2.15 -6.47
N TYR A 32 25.89 1.02 -6.40
CA TYR A 32 25.45 -0.11 -5.59
C TYR A 32 25.87 0.01 -4.13
N THR A 33 24.92 -0.03 -3.20
CA THR A 33 25.16 0.03 -1.75
C THR A 33 26.24 -0.93 -1.27
N LYS A 34 26.34 -2.12 -1.87
CA LYS A 34 27.35 -3.14 -1.52
C LYS A 34 28.79 -2.63 -1.62
N ASN A 35 29.06 -1.66 -2.49
CA ASN A 35 30.40 -1.15 -2.74
C ASN A 35 30.84 -0.13 -1.65
N TYR A 36 29.89 0.35 -0.86
CA TYR A 36 30.11 1.26 0.27
C TYR A 36 29.97 0.58 1.64
N LEU A 37 29.53 -0.69 1.63
CA LEU A 37 29.35 -1.46 2.87
C LEU A 37 30.73 -1.92 3.37
N PRO A 38 31.10 -1.64 4.62
CA PRO A 38 32.37 -2.13 5.18
C PRO A 38 32.39 -3.66 5.22
N ASP A 39 33.53 -4.27 4.91
CA ASP A 39 33.70 -5.72 5.00
C ASP A 39 33.51 -6.25 6.42
N GLN A 40 33.90 -5.44 7.43
CA GLN A 40 33.72 -5.71 8.84
C GLN A 40 33.29 -4.46 9.58
N PHE A 41 32.33 -4.58 10.46
CA PHE A 41 31.85 -3.47 11.28
C PHE A 41 31.29 -3.98 12.62
N ILE A 42 31.40 -3.14 13.65
CA ILE A 42 30.71 -3.34 14.93
C ILE A 42 29.32 -2.73 14.86
N SER A 43 29.18 -1.60 14.15
CA SER A 43 27.92 -0.92 13.84
C SER A 43 28.04 -0.27 12.48
N LEU A 44 26.95 -0.33 11.70
CA LEU A 44 26.88 0.43 10.45
C LEU A 44 26.97 1.93 10.74
N PRO A 45 27.66 2.69 9.88
CA PRO A 45 27.66 4.16 9.94
C PRO A 45 26.25 4.75 9.86
N ASN A 46 26.08 5.99 10.35
CA ASN A 46 24.77 6.67 10.33
C ASN A 46 24.25 6.99 8.93
N THR A 47 25.07 6.83 7.88
CA THR A 47 24.67 6.97 6.48
C THR A 47 23.95 5.73 5.92
N PHE A 48 23.87 4.66 6.71
CA PHE A 48 23.20 3.42 6.33
C PHE A 48 21.90 3.22 7.11
N CYS A 49 20.93 2.60 6.45
CA CYS A 49 19.69 2.14 7.05
C CYS A 49 19.37 0.74 6.55
N SER A 50 18.87 -0.11 7.42
CA SER A 50 18.50 -1.48 7.06
C SER A 50 17.05 -1.80 7.40
N LEU A 51 16.53 -2.84 6.74
CA LEU A 51 15.20 -3.39 6.99
C LEU A 51 15.20 -4.89 6.73
N GLY A 52 14.86 -5.68 7.73
CA GLY A 52 14.54 -7.09 7.55
C GLY A 52 13.33 -7.23 6.60
N GLN A 53 13.39 -8.18 5.67
CA GLN A 53 12.38 -8.27 4.62
C GLN A 53 11.15 -9.10 5.04
N ARG A 54 11.25 -9.84 6.16
CA ARG A 54 10.19 -10.71 6.69
C ARG A 54 10.24 -10.75 8.22
N THR A 55 9.11 -10.98 8.86
CA THR A 55 8.97 -11.17 10.32
C THR A 55 9.86 -12.28 10.86
N ASN A 56 10.08 -13.34 10.06
CA ASN A 56 10.97 -14.45 10.47
C ASN A 56 12.40 -13.97 10.76
N TYR A 57 12.94 -12.99 10.05
CA TYR A 57 14.26 -12.39 10.31
C TYR A 57 14.37 -11.91 11.77
N TYR A 58 13.39 -11.18 12.25
CA TYR A 58 13.37 -10.60 13.60
C TYR A 58 13.16 -11.66 14.68
N SER A 59 12.26 -12.61 14.42
CA SER A 59 11.99 -13.69 15.37
C SER A 59 13.22 -14.58 15.57
N VAL A 60 13.98 -14.86 14.51
CA VAL A 60 15.24 -15.63 14.59
C VAL A 60 16.31 -14.84 15.32
N ILE A 61 16.49 -13.55 15.04
CA ILE A 61 17.44 -12.68 15.78
C ILE A 61 17.08 -12.66 17.27
N LYS A 62 15.81 -12.46 17.61
CA LYS A 62 15.37 -12.47 19.01
C LYS A 62 15.67 -13.80 19.70
N LYS A 63 15.39 -14.91 19.01
CA LYS A 63 15.66 -16.28 19.55
C LYS A 63 17.15 -16.53 19.76
N LEU A 64 18.01 -16.11 18.83
CA LEU A 64 19.45 -16.37 18.91
C LEU A 64 20.15 -15.46 19.93
N PHE A 65 19.76 -14.20 20.02
CA PHE A 65 20.48 -13.19 20.81
C PHE A 65 19.75 -12.76 22.09
N ASN A 66 18.53 -13.25 22.30
CA ASN A 66 17.71 -12.98 23.48
C ASN A 66 17.70 -11.49 23.83
N LEU A 67 18.10 -11.08 25.03
CA LEU A 67 18.09 -9.68 25.47
C LEU A 67 18.98 -8.73 24.63
N ARG A 68 19.94 -9.27 23.86
CA ARG A 68 20.86 -8.48 23.01
C ARG A 68 20.32 -8.17 21.62
N TYR A 69 19.14 -8.69 21.24
CA TYR A 69 18.61 -8.51 19.88
C TYR A 69 18.47 -7.03 19.50
N LYS A 70 18.03 -6.17 20.44
CA LYS A 70 17.92 -4.71 20.19
C LYS A 70 19.27 -4.08 19.87
N SER A 71 20.34 -4.47 20.58
CA SER A 71 21.70 -3.93 20.31
C SER A 71 22.20 -4.34 18.93
N ILE A 72 21.88 -5.54 18.46
CA ILE A 72 22.25 -6.02 17.12
C ILE A 72 21.47 -5.27 16.04
N LEU A 73 20.16 -5.13 16.20
CA LEU A 73 19.31 -4.39 15.26
C LEU A 73 19.70 -2.90 15.23
N TRP A 74 20.08 -2.32 16.37
CA TRP A 74 20.64 -0.96 16.43
C TRP A 74 21.97 -0.85 15.67
N ALA A 75 22.87 -1.80 15.84
CA ALA A 75 24.15 -1.85 15.12
C ALA A 75 23.94 -2.00 13.60
N LEU A 76 22.89 -2.67 13.19
CA LEU A 76 22.49 -2.79 11.79
C LEU A 76 21.67 -1.60 11.27
N LYS A 77 21.39 -0.61 12.11
CA LYS A 77 20.55 0.55 11.75
C LYS A 77 19.18 0.14 11.21
N ASP A 78 18.50 -0.76 11.93
CA ASP A 78 17.20 -1.29 11.53
C ASP A 78 16.08 -0.27 11.76
N CYS A 79 15.37 0.12 10.69
CA CYS A 79 14.33 1.13 10.74
C CYS A 79 12.95 0.60 11.15
N ALA A 80 12.73 -0.72 11.17
CA ALA A 80 11.45 -1.26 11.64
C ALA A 80 11.34 -1.23 13.17
N ILE A 81 12.47 -1.41 13.87
CA ILE A 81 12.49 -1.44 15.34
C ILE A 81 12.72 -0.04 15.91
N PHE A 82 13.53 0.78 15.24
CA PHE A 82 13.91 2.11 15.71
C PHE A 82 13.28 3.20 14.84
N SER A 83 12.19 3.80 15.35
CA SER A 83 11.42 4.82 14.63
C SER A 83 12.25 6.08 14.32
N GLU A 84 13.24 6.43 15.14
CA GLU A 84 14.16 7.52 14.89
C GLU A 84 15.00 7.32 13.62
N ILE A 85 15.38 6.07 13.33
CA ILE A 85 16.09 5.73 12.09
C ILE A 85 15.13 5.84 10.90
N GLU A 86 13.88 5.33 11.03
CA GLU A 86 12.86 5.53 10.00
C GLU A 86 12.64 7.01 9.71
N ASP A 87 12.47 7.84 10.74
CA ASP A 87 12.19 9.29 10.61
C ASP A 87 13.34 10.06 9.95
N GLU A 88 14.59 9.65 10.17
CA GLU A 88 15.77 10.21 9.51
C GLU A 88 15.81 9.84 8.02
N PHE A 89 15.62 8.56 7.70
CA PHE A 89 15.82 8.04 6.34
C PHE A 89 14.60 8.13 5.43
N ASN A 90 13.38 8.26 5.96
CA ASN A 90 12.15 8.24 5.18
C ASN A 90 12.02 9.37 4.14
N ARG A 91 12.85 10.39 4.21
CA ARG A 91 12.91 11.53 3.26
C ARG A 91 13.78 11.24 2.04
N HIS A 92 14.63 10.23 2.11
CA HIS A 92 15.52 9.85 1.02
C HIS A 92 14.81 8.97 -0.02
N LYS A 93 15.03 9.26 -1.31
CA LYS A 93 14.41 8.48 -2.40
C LYS A 93 14.77 6.99 -2.34
N GLN A 94 15.99 6.68 -1.86
CA GLN A 94 16.47 5.32 -1.71
C GLN A 94 15.65 4.49 -0.73
N PHE A 95 14.98 5.12 0.27
CA PHE A 95 14.16 4.42 1.26
C PHE A 95 13.06 3.56 0.62
N SER A 96 12.49 4.00 -0.49
CA SER A 96 11.47 3.24 -1.23
C SER A 96 11.97 1.87 -1.72
N SER A 97 13.28 1.68 -1.85
CA SER A 97 13.86 0.39 -2.24
C SER A 97 13.81 -0.64 -1.11
N LEU A 98 13.87 -0.21 0.16
CA LEU A 98 13.74 -1.09 1.33
C LEU A 98 12.36 -1.75 1.37
N ILE A 99 11.32 -0.98 1.06
CA ILE A 99 9.90 -1.37 1.16
C ILE A 99 9.30 -1.75 -0.21
N ARG A 100 10.12 -2.22 -1.16
CA ARG A 100 9.63 -2.63 -2.49
C ARG A 100 8.74 -3.86 -2.43
N GLU A 101 9.11 -4.83 -1.59
CA GLU A 101 8.36 -6.06 -1.38
C GLU A 101 7.13 -5.81 -0.50
N ASN A 102 6.04 -6.56 -0.74
CA ASN A 102 4.80 -6.41 0.02
C ASN A 102 4.97 -6.66 1.52
N GLU A 103 5.72 -7.72 1.87
CA GLU A 103 5.97 -8.09 3.26
C GLU A 103 6.87 -7.08 3.99
N ALA A 104 7.84 -6.48 3.29
CA ALA A 104 8.79 -5.55 3.90
C ALA A 104 8.10 -4.28 4.45
N GLU A 105 7.07 -3.80 3.79
CA GLU A 105 6.31 -2.65 4.30
C GLU A 105 5.45 -3.03 5.49
N GLN A 106 4.86 -4.21 5.49
CA GLN A 106 4.15 -4.76 6.64
C GLN A 106 5.08 -4.87 7.85
N VAL A 107 6.29 -5.43 7.66
CA VAL A 107 7.34 -5.52 8.67
C VAL A 107 7.68 -4.14 9.24
N LEU A 108 7.93 -3.16 8.38
CA LEU A 108 8.24 -1.79 8.81
C LEU A 108 7.18 -1.22 9.76
N ARG A 109 5.89 -1.55 9.54
CA ARG A 109 4.78 -1.03 10.35
C ARG A 109 4.49 -1.82 11.62
N GLN A 110 4.67 -3.13 11.57
CA GLN A 110 4.17 -4.04 12.60
C GLN A 110 5.25 -4.60 13.50
N GLU A 111 6.48 -4.79 13.00
CA GLU A 111 7.46 -5.64 13.67
C GLU A 111 7.86 -5.14 15.05
N LYS A 112 7.95 -3.82 15.26
CA LYS A 112 8.23 -3.24 16.58
C LYS A 112 7.20 -3.66 17.66
N TYR A 113 5.96 -3.92 17.25
CA TYR A 113 4.90 -4.38 18.16
C TYR A 113 4.95 -5.91 18.33
N ILE A 114 5.13 -6.64 17.22
CA ILE A 114 5.20 -8.11 17.22
C ILE A 114 6.37 -8.61 18.07
N ILE A 115 7.54 -8.01 17.86
CA ILE A 115 8.74 -8.43 18.60
C ILE A 115 8.63 -8.16 20.11
N GLU A 116 7.83 -7.20 20.52
CA GLU A 116 7.50 -6.91 21.92
C GLU A 116 6.35 -7.75 22.48
N GLY A 117 5.75 -8.61 21.64
CA GLY A 117 4.66 -9.51 22.04
C GLY A 117 3.30 -8.83 22.13
N GLN A 118 3.13 -7.69 21.49
CA GLN A 118 1.84 -6.99 21.42
C GLN A 118 0.93 -7.65 20.40
N ASP A 119 -0.38 -7.68 20.68
CA ASP A 119 -1.36 -8.18 19.72
C ASP A 119 -1.61 -7.15 18.62
N ILE A 120 -1.14 -7.48 17.43
CA ILE A 120 -1.32 -6.67 16.23
C ILE A 120 -2.78 -6.49 15.85
N LYS A 121 -3.65 -7.46 16.15
CA LYS A 121 -5.08 -7.37 15.82
C LYS A 121 -5.72 -6.14 16.46
N LEU A 122 -5.32 -5.80 17.67
CA LEU A 122 -5.81 -4.63 18.39
C LEU A 122 -5.45 -3.31 17.69
N ARG A 123 -4.38 -3.29 16.87
CA ARG A 123 -3.94 -2.09 16.13
C ARG A 123 -4.86 -1.68 14.98
N TYR A 124 -5.79 -2.55 14.60
CA TYR A 124 -6.82 -2.28 13.58
C TYR A 124 -8.20 -2.05 14.20
N GLN A 125 -8.27 -1.96 15.54
CA GLN A 125 -9.47 -1.61 16.28
C GLN A 125 -9.28 -0.23 16.91
N PHE A 126 -10.03 0.76 16.42
CA PHE A 126 -9.87 2.14 16.86
C PHE A 126 -11.18 2.92 16.72
N LYS A 127 -11.32 3.94 17.53
CA LYS A 127 -12.33 4.97 17.38
C LYS A 127 -11.68 6.21 16.79
N TYR A 128 -12.30 6.78 15.78
CA TYR A 128 -11.87 8.03 15.15
C TYR A 128 -12.89 9.11 15.43
N SER A 129 -12.45 10.19 16.05
CA SER A 129 -13.26 11.36 16.39
C SER A 129 -13.10 12.41 15.30
N TYR A 130 -14.12 12.57 14.49
CA TYR A 130 -14.10 13.45 13.32
C TYR A 130 -15.04 14.63 13.50
N THR A 131 -14.58 15.86 13.29
CA THR A 131 -15.41 17.06 13.33
C THR A 131 -15.67 17.61 11.93
N PRO A 132 -16.88 17.46 11.38
CA PRO A 132 -17.26 18.06 10.11
C PRO A 132 -17.10 19.58 10.16
N LYS A 133 -16.73 20.22 9.04
CA LYS A 133 -16.48 21.67 8.97
C LYS A 133 -17.65 22.53 9.43
N TYR A 134 -18.87 22.02 9.31
CA TYR A 134 -20.11 22.72 9.65
C TYR A 134 -20.74 22.26 10.96
N SER A 135 -20.03 21.41 11.71
CA SER A 135 -20.44 20.92 13.01
C SER A 135 -19.53 21.43 14.11
N ILE A 136 -20.11 21.73 15.27
CA ILE A 136 -19.37 22.07 16.49
C ILE A 136 -19.00 20.78 17.23
N ASN A 137 -19.82 19.75 17.09
CA ASN A 137 -19.65 18.50 17.82
C ASN A 137 -18.92 17.47 16.95
N PRO A 138 -17.95 16.73 17.51
CA PRO A 138 -17.31 15.63 16.82
C PRO A 138 -18.29 14.46 16.64
N ILE A 139 -18.07 13.69 15.60
CA ILE A 139 -18.72 12.41 15.34
C ILE A 139 -17.71 11.33 15.63
N ASP A 140 -18.03 10.44 16.54
CA ASP A 140 -17.20 9.29 16.90
C ASP A 140 -17.61 8.08 16.08
N ILE A 141 -16.65 7.51 15.34
CA ILE A 141 -16.87 6.31 14.54
C ILE A 141 -15.90 5.24 15.02
N GLU A 142 -16.44 4.08 15.37
CA GLU A 142 -15.65 2.93 15.82
C GLU A 142 -15.44 1.96 14.69
N PHE A 143 -14.18 1.55 14.50
CA PHE A 143 -13.75 0.54 13.54
C PHE A 143 -13.15 -0.63 14.29
N LYS A 144 -13.65 -1.83 14.01
CA LYS A 144 -13.14 -3.11 14.52
C LYS A 144 -12.86 -3.99 13.32
N PHE A 145 -11.74 -3.74 12.67
CA PHE A 145 -11.32 -4.56 11.53
C PHE A 145 -10.79 -5.90 12.02
N GLU A 146 -11.25 -6.97 11.39
CA GLU A 146 -10.85 -8.35 11.69
C GLU A 146 -10.52 -9.08 10.40
N LYS A 147 -9.38 -9.80 10.41
CA LYS A 147 -8.93 -10.60 9.25
C LYS A 147 -9.46 -12.02 9.29
N GLU A 148 -9.71 -12.54 10.47
CA GLU A 148 -10.04 -13.94 10.73
C GLU A 148 -11.42 -14.05 11.37
N GLY A 149 -12.05 -15.20 11.23
CA GLY A 149 -13.36 -15.49 11.80
C GLY A 149 -14.33 -16.03 10.76
N LEU A 150 -15.52 -16.43 11.18
CA LEU A 150 -16.58 -16.89 10.28
C LEU A 150 -17.06 -15.77 9.34
N PHE A 151 -17.01 -14.53 9.80
CA PHE A 151 -17.38 -13.33 9.05
C PHE A 151 -16.31 -12.25 9.29
N PRO A 152 -15.19 -12.26 8.52
CA PRO A 152 -14.15 -11.25 8.67
C PRO A 152 -14.70 -9.85 8.40
N ASN A 153 -14.51 -8.93 9.35
CA ASN A 153 -14.94 -7.55 9.20
C ASN A 153 -13.85 -6.71 8.52
N ARG A 154 -13.78 -6.79 7.20
CA ARG A 154 -12.77 -6.11 6.39
C ARG A 154 -13.26 -4.82 5.75
N LEU A 155 -14.57 -4.65 5.60
CA LEU A 155 -15.18 -3.57 4.86
C LEU A 155 -16.27 -2.88 5.66
N TYR A 156 -16.17 -1.57 5.81
CA TYR A 156 -17.19 -0.71 6.40
C TYR A 156 -17.86 0.14 5.33
N ALA A 157 -19.16 0.35 5.46
CA ALA A 157 -19.92 1.31 4.68
C ALA A 157 -20.38 2.47 5.57
N ILE A 158 -20.05 3.69 5.16
CA ILE A 158 -20.53 4.93 5.78
C ILE A 158 -21.68 5.44 4.93
N ILE A 159 -22.89 5.33 5.46
CA ILE A 159 -24.13 5.68 4.76
C ILE A 159 -24.66 7.01 5.33
N GLY A 160 -25.10 7.90 4.46
CA GLY A 160 -25.69 9.17 4.88
C GLY A 160 -26.09 10.04 3.70
N GLU A 161 -26.95 11.02 3.95
CA GLU A 161 -27.43 11.98 2.95
C GLU A 161 -26.28 12.84 2.39
N ASN A 162 -26.55 13.51 1.26
CA ASN A 162 -25.63 14.46 0.68
C ASN A 162 -25.37 15.64 1.63
N GLY A 163 -24.11 16.05 1.73
CA GLY A 163 -23.71 17.19 2.55
C GLY A 163 -23.42 16.87 4.02
N VAL A 164 -23.69 15.66 4.52
CA VAL A 164 -23.40 15.31 5.93
C VAL A 164 -21.91 15.17 6.26
N GLY A 165 -21.02 15.21 5.25
CA GLY A 165 -19.57 15.22 5.47
C GLY A 165 -18.85 13.89 5.18
N LYS A 166 -19.46 12.92 4.46
CA LYS A 166 -18.84 11.64 4.10
C LYS A 166 -17.48 11.81 3.39
N THR A 167 -17.44 12.60 2.32
CA THR A 167 -16.18 12.92 1.61
C THR A 167 -15.17 13.62 2.51
N GLN A 168 -15.61 14.51 3.40
CA GLN A 168 -14.71 15.16 4.37
C GLN A 168 -14.10 14.14 5.32
N PHE A 169 -14.89 13.17 5.82
CA PHE A 169 -14.41 12.06 6.63
C PHE A 169 -13.34 11.24 5.88
N ILE A 170 -13.66 10.77 4.66
CA ILE A 170 -12.74 9.96 3.82
C ILE A 170 -11.42 10.71 3.54
N THR A 171 -11.47 12.04 3.44
CA THR A 171 -10.26 12.84 3.20
C THR A 171 -9.50 13.21 4.47
N SER A 172 -10.17 13.34 5.61
CA SER A 172 -9.53 13.72 6.88
C SER A 172 -8.80 12.55 7.54
N LEU A 173 -9.39 11.37 7.51
CA LEU A 173 -8.79 10.17 8.13
C LEU A 173 -7.33 9.92 7.70
N PRO A 174 -6.97 9.88 6.39
CA PRO A 174 -5.57 9.71 5.99
C PRO A 174 -4.66 10.88 6.38
N LEU A 175 -5.19 12.10 6.46
CA LEU A 175 -4.43 13.26 6.91
C LEU A 175 -4.06 13.17 8.38
N ASP A 176 -5.02 12.78 9.24
CA ASP A 176 -4.79 12.64 10.67
C ASP A 176 -3.83 11.47 10.98
N ILE A 177 -3.93 10.35 10.23
CA ILE A 177 -2.96 9.24 10.32
C ILE A 177 -1.57 9.74 9.92
N ALA A 178 -1.44 10.44 8.79
CA ALA A 178 -0.16 10.95 8.27
C ALA A 178 0.51 11.95 9.22
N ASN A 179 -0.31 12.80 9.85
CA ASN A 179 0.18 13.81 10.80
C ASN A 179 0.42 13.23 12.20
N LYS A 180 0.19 11.92 12.41
CA LYS A 180 0.29 11.25 13.70
C LYS A 180 -0.57 11.97 14.79
N ASN A 181 -1.77 12.42 14.41
CA ASN A 181 -2.68 13.16 15.28
C ASN A 181 -3.35 12.21 16.30
N SER A 182 -2.69 11.95 17.42
CA SER A 182 -3.17 11.03 18.45
C SER A 182 -4.42 11.50 19.21
N GLU A 183 -4.78 12.77 19.14
CA GLU A 183 -5.93 13.33 19.87
C GLU A 183 -7.27 12.85 19.31
N VAL A 184 -7.31 12.50 18.02
CA VAL A 184 -8.54 12.06 17.33
C VAL A 184 -8.69 10.54 17.23
N PHE A 185 -7.70 9.77 17.71
CA PHE A 185 -7.73 8.31 17.69
C PHE A 185 -7.72 7.73 19.10
N TYR A 186 -8.54 6.71 19.35
CA TYR A 186 -8.56 5.98 20.63
C TYR A 186 -8.69 4.47 20.37
N PRO A 187 -7.92 3.61 21.04
CA PRO A 187 -6.85 3.91 22.00
C PRO A 187 -5.51 4.29 21.34
N HIS A 188 -5.39 4.17 20.04
CA HIS A 188 -4.14 4.43 19.30
C HIS A 188 -4.41 4.73 17.83
N ILE A 189 -3.45 5.31 17.15
CA ILE A 189 -3.46 5.51 15.70
C ILE A 189 -3.32 4.14 15.01
N PRO A 190 -4.17 3.82 14.01
CA PRO A 190 -4.05 2.58 13.25
C PRO A 190 -2.78 2.52 12.40
N ILE A 191 -2.30 1.30 12.13
CA ILE A 191 -0.98 1.07 11.49
C ILE A 191 -1.10 0.47 10.08
N PHE A 192 -1.96 1.02 9.24
CA PHE A 192 -2.07 0.56 7.85
C PHE A 192 -0.74 0.72 7.10
N SER A 193 -0.37 -0.28 6.31
CA SER A 193 0.85 -0.25 5.50
C SER A 193 0.76 0.78 4.38
N LYS A 194 -0.43 0.94 3.81
CA LYS A 194 -0.70 1.87 2.71
C LYS A 194 -2.15 2.34 2.75
N ILE A 195 -2.40 3.59 2.38
CA ILE A 195 -3.75 4.10 2.17
C ILE A 195 -3.96 4.39 0.69
N ILE A 196 -5.02 3.82 0.14
CA ILE A 196 -5.42 3.99 -1.26
C ILE A 196 -6.78 4.68 -1.26
N ALA A 197 -6.81 5.94 -1.64
CA ALA A 197 -8.06 6.69 -1.77
C ALA A 197 -8.52 6.69 -3.22
N VAL A 198 -9.78 6.32 -3.42
CA VAL A 198 -10.44 6.22 -4.73
C VAL A 198 -11.65 7.13 -4.74
N SER A 199 -11.81 7.88 -5.80
CA SER A 199 -13.01 8.71 -6.04
C SER A 199 -13.31 8.79 -7.52
N ASN A 200 -14.59 8.68 -7.85
CA ASN A 200 -15.11 8.82 -9.20
C ASN A 200 -15.57 10.27 -9.50
N SER A 201 -15.62 11.16 -8.49
CA SER A 201 -16.11 12.49 -8.67
C SER A 201 -15.04 13.46 -9.17
N TYR A 202 -15.39 14.30 -10.16
CA TYR A 202 -14.53 15.39 -10.62
C TYR A 202 -14.46 16.56 -9.62
N TYR A 203 -15.41 16.64 -8.69
CA TYR A 203 -15.56 17.77 -7.75
C TYR A 203 -14.98 17.52 -6.37
N ASP A 204 -14.45 16.33 -6.10
CA ASP A 204 -13.90 15.99 -4.79
C ASP A 204 -12.67 16.82 -4.46
N ASN A 205 -12.67 17.41 -3.30
CA ASN A 205 -11.53 18.15 -2.75
C ASN A 205 -10.67 17.25 -1.85
N PHE A 206 -10.12 16.17 -2.43
CA PHE A 206 -9.16 15.35 -1.71
C PHE A 206 -7.91 16.17 -1.40
N LYS A 207 -7.64 16.35 -0.11
CA LYS A 207 -6.34 16.85 0.33
C LYS A 207 -5.39 15.67 0.37
N ILE A 208 -4.31 15.73 -0.39
CA ILE A 208 -3.26 14.71 -0.35
C ILE A 208 -2.38 15.00 0.86
N PRO A 209 -2.18 14.02 1.77
CA PRO A 209 -1.17 14.12 2.79
C PRO A 209 0.19 14.40 2.15
N LYS A 210 1.01 15.24 2.76
CA LYS A 210 2.40 15.39 2.30
C LYS A 210 3.04 14.01 2.42
N SER A 211 3.41 13.42 1.27
CA SER A 211 4.11 12.16 1.26
C SER A 211 5.47 12.35 1.90
N ASN A 212 5.65 11.81 3.07
CA ASN A 212 6.96 11.39 3.51
C ASN A 212 7.13 9.92 3.11
N ALA A 213 8.32 9.42 2.97
CA ALA A 213 8.53 8.04 2.55
C ALA A 213 8.00 7.01 3.57
N SER A 214 7.68 7.44 4.79
CA SER A 214 7.11 6.61 5.85
C SER A 214 5.58 6.52 5.80
N PHE A 215 4.88 7.39 5.04
CA PHE A 215 3.44 7.35 4.89
C PHE A 215 3.07 7.13 3.43
N ASN A 216 2.66 5.93 3.14
CA ASN A 216 2.38 5.50 1.79
C ASN A 216 0.91 5.77 1.45
N TYR A 217 0.67 6.93 0.84
CA TYR A 217 -0.65 7.33 0.37
C TYR A 217 -0.68 7.43 -1.14
N ILE A 218 -1.73 6.91 -1.75
CA ILE A 218 -1.97 7.07 -3.19
C ILE A 218 -3.42 7.46 -3.46
N TYR A 219 -3.59 8.41 -4.38
CA TYR A 219 -4.91 8.78 -4.88
C TYR A 219 -5.12 8.17 -6.27
N CYS A 220 -6.14 7.32 -6.37
CA CYS A 220 -6.56 6.60 -7.58
C CYS A 220 -7.89 7.19 -8.09
N GLY A 221 -7.92 8.46 -8.48
CA GLY A 221 -9.11 9.10 -9.02
C GLY A 221 -8.88 9.61 -10.44
N LEU A 222 -9.94 10.21 -11.01
CA LEU A 222 -9.95 10.77 -12.36
C LEU A 222 -9.29 12.16 -12.45
N SER A 223 -8.68 12.62 -11.37
CA SER A 223 -8.01 13.92 -11.29
C SER A 223 -6.58 13.80 -10.77
N LYS A 224 -5.80 14.83 -10.99
CA LYS A 224 -4.46 15.02 -10.45
C LYS A 224 -4.45 16.24 -9.55
N ILE A 225 -3.85 16.12 -8.38
CA ILE A 225 -3.64 17.27 -7.48
C ILE A 225 -2.25 17.82 -7.76
N THR A 226 -2.20 19.10 -8.12
CA THR A 226 -0.97 19.85 -8.40
C THR A 226 -0.81 20.98 -7.39
N SER A 227 0.36 21.62 -7.39
CA SER A 227 0.59 22.82 -6.57
C SER A 227 -0.36 23.98 -6.90
N LYS A 228 -0.97 23.98 -8.09
CA LYS A 228 -1.94 24.98 -8.56
C LYS A 228 -3.39 24.61 -8.25
N GLY A 229 -3.63 23.45 -7.68
CA GLY A 229 -4.96 22.92 -7.37
C GLY A 229 -5.24 21.57 -8.06
N LYS A 230 -6.51 21.22 -8.13
CA LYS A 230 -6.99 19.99 -8.75
C LYS A 230 -7.21 20.20 -10.25
N GLU A 231 -6.65 19.32 -11.06
CA GLU A 231 -6.80 19.30 -12.51
C GLU A 231 -7.41 17.95 -12.92
N THR A 232 -8.44 17.98 -13.77
CA THR A 232 -8.98 16.76 -14.38
C THR A 232 -7.94 16.15 -15.30
N LEU A 233 -7.76 14.83 -15.22
CA LEU A 233 -6.85 14.12 -16.11
C LEU A 233 -7.38 14.16 -17.54
N THR A 234 -6.52 14.54 -18.47
CA THR A 234 -6.81 14.40 -19.90
C THR A 234 -6.91 12.93 -20.29
N PRO A 235 -7.63 12.56 -21.37
CA PRO A 235 -7.68 11.18 -21.87
C PRO A 235 -6.29 10.58 -22.08
N LEU A 236 -5.32 11.37 -22.55
CA LEU A 236 -3.94 10.95 -22.70
C LEU A 236 -3.28 10.62 -21.35
N ALA A 237 -3.50 11.45 -20.34
CA ALA A 237 -2.94 11.22 -18.99
C ALA A 237 -3.57 10.00 -18.31
N LEU A 238 -4.87 9.75 -18.50
CA LEU A 238 -5.53 8.51 -18.06
C LEU A 238 -4.93 7.27 -18.72
N LYS A 239 -4.73 7.35 -20.05
CA LYS A 239 -4.08 6.28 -20.81
C LYS A 239 -2.67 5.98 -20.32
N GLN A 240 -1.84 7.00 -20.07
CA GLN A 240 -0.50 6.86 -19.53
C GLN A 240 -0.50 6.25 -18.12
N ARG A 241 -1.47 6.65 -17.26
CA ARG A 241 -1.61 6.09 -15.91
C ARG A 241 -2.04 4.63 -15.95
N LEU A 242 -2.98 4.28 -16.84
CA LEU A 242 -3.39 2.89 -17.06
C LEU A 242 -2.20 2.04 -17.56
N GLN A 243 -1.44 2.53 -18.54
CA GLN A 243 -0.24 1.85 -19.04
C GLN A 243 0.80 1.58 -17.93
N LYS A 244 1.01 2.56 -17.06
CA LYS A 244 1.89 2.39 -15.90
C LYS A 244 1.35 1.33 -14.94
N ALA A 245 0.05 1.39 -14.62
CA ALA A 245 -0.58 0.40 -13.74
C ALA A 245 -0.43 -1.03 -14.31
N CYS A 246 -0.66 -1.22 -15.61
CA CYS A 246 -0.48 -2.51 -16.27
C CYS A 246 0.96 -3.04 -16.17
N LYS A 247 1.95 -2.19 -16.43
CA LYS A 247 3.37 -2.57 -16.26
C LYS A 247 3.70 -2.96 -14.83
N ASP A 248 3.16 -2.22 -13.85
CA ASP A 248 3.36 -2.50 -12.44
C ASP A 248 2.68 -3.81 -12.01
N ILE A 249 1.51 -4.13 -12.57
CA ILE A 249 0.78 -5.39 -12.33
C ILE A 249 1.59 -6.58 -12.86
N GLN A 250 2.07 -6.52 -14.10
CA GLN A 250 2.92 -7.57 -14.67
C GLN A 250 4.21 -7.76 -13.88
N LYS A 251 4.91 -6.65 -13.58
CA LYS A 251 6.16 -6.69 -12.80
C LYS A 251 6.00 -7.29 -11.41
N LYS A 252 4.81 -7.17 -10.81
CA LYS A 252 4.49 -7.69 -9.48
C LYS A 252 3.79 -9.05 -9.54
N GLU A 253 3.69 -9.67 -10.71
CA GLU A 253 3.06 -10.98 -10.93
C GLU A 253 1.58 -11.04 -10.47
N ARG A 254 0.85 -9.93 -10.67
CA ARG A 254 -0.56 -9.78 -10.23
C ARG A 254 -1.56 -9.91 -11.36
N THR A 255 -1.12 -10.39 -12.52
CA THR A 255 -1.98 -10.51 -13.72
C THR A 255 -3.13 -11.48 -13.48
N ALA A 256 -2.87 -12.61 -12.79
CA ALA A 256 -3.90 -13.59 -12.44
C ALA A 256 -4.97 -12.99 -11.50
N SER A 257 -4.56 -12.20 -10.49
CA SER A 257 -5.49 -11.49 -9.61
C SER A 257 -6.38 -10.52 -10.37
N LEU A 258 -5.79 -9.72 -11.27
CA LEU A 258 -6.55 -8.79 -12.11
C LEU A 258 -7.55 -9.54 -13.01
N LYS A 259 -7.12 -10.62 -13.67
CA LYS A 259 -7.97 -11.44 -14.53
C LYS A 259 -9.19 -11.94 -13.75
N ARG A 260 -8.98 -12.60 -12.60
CA ARG A 260 -10.06 -13.14 -11.76
C ARG A 260 -11.10 -12.09 -11.37
N ILE A 261 -10.65 -10.87 -11.03
CA ILE A 261 -11.55 -9.78 -10.67
C ILE A 261 -12.34 -9.28 -11.87
N LEU A 262 -11.70 -9.15 -13.03
CA LEU A 262 -12.35 -8.69 -14.25
C LEU A 262 -13.28 -9.74 -14.86
N ASP A 263 -13.03 -11.05 -14.63
CA ASP A 263 -13.93 -12.16 -15.02
C ASP A 263 -15.34 -11.99 -14.42
N ASN A 264 -15.47 -11.33 -13.26
CA ASN A 264 -16.75 -11.05 -12.61
C ASN A 264 -17.45 -9.79 -13.15
N ILE A 265 -16.76 -8.95 -13.94
CA ILE A 265 -17.22 -7.63 -14.36
C ILE A 265 -17.48 -7.56 -15.86
N LEU A 266 -16.70 -8.28 -16.65
CA LEU A 266 -16.68 -8.21 -18.10
C LEU A 266 -17.17 -9.53 -18.69
N GLU A 267 -17.63 -9.45 -19.92
CA GLU A 267 -18.02 -10.63 -20.72
C GLU A 267 -16.78 -11.48 -21.04
N THR A 268 -16.96 -12.80 -21.11
CA THR A 268 -15.88 -13.77 -21.35
C THR A 268 -15.10 -13.48 -22.63
N ASP A 269 -15.76 -13.00 -23.68
CA ASP A 269 -15.11 -12.66 -24.94
C ASP A 269 -14.12 -11.50 -24.78
N LEU A 270 -14.48 -10.47 -24.00
CA LEU A 270 -13.60 -9.36 -23.70
C LEU A 270 -12.39 -9.79 -22.86
N ILE A 271 -12.61 -10.69 -21.90
CA ILE A 271 -11.53 -11.25 -21.09
C ILE A 271 -10.53 -12.02 -21.95
N SER A 272 -11.03 -12.86 -22.87
CA SER A 272 -10.19 -13.65 -23.77
C SER A 272 -9.35 -12.78 -24.72
N GLU A 273 -9.86 -11.61 -25.11
CA GLU A 273 -9.10 -10.62 -25.88
C GLU A 273 -8.03 -9.91 -25.02
N MET A 274 -8.25 -9.76 -23.73
CA MET A 274 -7.35 -9.04 -22.81
C MET A 274 -6.15 -9.86 -22.36
N PHE A 275 -6.39 -11.13 -22.07
CA PHE A 275 -5.43 -12.01 -21.43
C PHE A 275 -5.01 -13.13 -22.36
N THR A 276 -3.72 -13.42 -22.41
CA THR A 276 -3.15 -14.53 -23.15
C THR A 276 -2.40 -15.44 -22.20
N GLU A 277 -2.56 -16.74 -22.34
CA GLU A 277 -1.74 -17.71 -21.65
C GLU A 277 -0.45 -17.92 -22.46
N VAL A 278 0.68 -17.78 -21.80
CA VAL A 278 1.99 -17.96 -22.38
C VAL A 278 2.68 -19.07 -21.60
N ASP A 279 3.04 -20.14 -22.29
CA ASP A 279 3.84 -21.20 -21.69
C ASP A 279 5.27 -20.68 -21.46
N THR A 280 5.74 -20.81 -20.23
CA THR A 280 7.12 -20.48 -19.87
C THR A 280 8.04 -21.67 -20.17
N ASP A 281 9.33 -21.39 -20.35
CA ASP A 281 10.36 -22.43 -20.62
C ASP A 281 10.43 -23.49 -19.50
N ASP A 282 9.93 -23.20 -18.32
CA ASP A 282 9.84 -24.10 -17.15
C ASP A 282 8.58 -24.98 -17.15
N GLY A 283 7.71 -24.86 -18.17
CA GLY A 283 6.48 -25.64 -18.31
C GLY A 283 5.31 -25.14 -17.46
N GLU A 284 5.42 -23.96 -16.84
CA GLU A 284 4.33 -23.28 -16.16
C GLU A 284 3.61 -22.33 -17.12
N SER A 285 2.28 -22.33 -17.10
CA SER A 285 1.47 -21.40 -17.87
C SER A 285 1.35 -20.07 -17.13
N GLN A 286 1.85 -18.99 -17.71
CA GLN A 286 1.78 -17.65 -17.15
C GLN A 286 0.75 -16.81 -17.90
N ILE A 287 -0.14 -16.16 -17.13
CA ILE A 287 -1.13 -15.22 -17.69
C ILE A 287 -0.44 -13.89 -17.97
N SER A 288 -0.48 -13.47 -19.23
CA SER A 288 0.01 -12.18 -19.68
C SER A 288 -1.12 -11.35 -20.28
N PHE A 289 -0.98 -10.03 -20.28
CA PHE A 289 -1.86 -9.14 -21.04
C PHE A 289 -1.07 -7.99 -21.67
N SER A 290 -1.54 -7.52 -22.81
CA SER A 290 -0.96 -6.34 -23.44
C SER A 290 -1.74 -5.08 -23.08
N TYR A 291 -1.01 -4.01 -22.82
CA TYR A 291 -1.59 -2.71 -22.63
C TYR A 291 -2.42 -2.24 -23.84
N GLN A 292 -1.98 -2.57 -25.06
CA GLN A 292 -2.70 -2.19 -26.29
C GLN A 292 -4.09 -2.84 -26.30
N ASN A 293 -4.17 -4.14 -26.06
CA ASN A 293 -5.43 -4.86 -25.98
C ASN A 293 -6.36 -4.23 -24.92
N LEU A 294 -5.85 -3.93 -23.75
CA LEU A 294 -6.63 -3.30 -22.69
C LEU A 294 -7.16 -1.91 -23.09
N SER A 295 -6.32 -1.12 -23.77
CA SER A 295 -6.74 0.19 -24.28
C SER A 295 -7.85 0.08 -25.33
N ASP A 296 -7.76 -0.92 -26.21
CA ASP A 296 -8.76 -1.14 -27.27
C ASP A 296 -10.08 -1.64 -26.70
N ILE A 297 -10.02 -2.46 -25.65
CA ILE A 297 -11.22 -2.91 -24.92
C ILE A 297 -11.90 -1.77 -24.19
N CYS A 298 -11.15 -0.87 -23.56
CA CYS A 298 -11.72 0.33 -22.96
C CYS A 298 -12.47 1.20 -23.97
N ASN A 299 -12.11 1.15 -25.25
CA ASN A 299 -12.84 1.84 -26.32
C ASN A 299 -14.10 1.09 -26.77
N LYS A 300 -14.17 -0.24 -26.56
CA LYS A 300 -15.31 -1.11 -26.92
C LYS A 300 -16.35 -1.22 -25.79
N THR A 301 -15.95 -0.92 -24.55
CA THR A 301 -16.81 -1.04 -23.36
C THR A 301 -17.60 0.23 -23.08
N SER A 302 -18.66 0.13 -22.28
CA SER A 302 -19.39 1.30 -21.80
C SER A 302 -18.50 2.21 -20.95
N SER A 303 -18.86 3.48 -20.81
CA SER A 303 -18.09 4.44 -20.00
C SER A 303 -17.94 3.98 -18.55
N GLY A 304 -18.98 3.35 -17.97
CA GLY A 304 -18.93 2.78 -16.62
C GLY A 304 -17.93 1.61 -16.52
N GLN A 305 -17.97 0.67 -17.46
CA GLN A 305 -17.03 -0.46 -17.49
C GLN A 305 -15.59 0.01 -17.68
N SER A 306 -15.36 0.97 -18.59
CA SER A 306 -14.01 1.56 -18.79
C SER A 306 -13.49 2.21 -17.53
N THR A 307 -14.34 2.91 -16.77
CA THR A 307 -14.00 3.53 -15.49
C THR A 307 -13.64 2.46 -14.46
N LEU A 308 -14.42 1.38 -14.36
CA LEU A 308 -14.14 0.26 -13.46
C LEU A 308 -12.81 -0.42 -13.78
N ILE A 309 -12.54 -0.71 -15.04
CA ILE A 309 -11.25 -1.28 -15.48
C ILE A 309 -10.09 -0.36 -15.04
N TYR A 310 -10.21 0.94 -15.30
CA TYR A 310 -9.20 1.92 -14.93
C TYR A 310 -8.94 1.93 -13.41
N LEU A 311 -10.00 1.97 -12.60
CA LEU A 311 -9.89 2.01 -11.15
C LEU A 311 -9.30 0.71 -10.59
N LEU A 312 -9.80 -0.44 -11.04
CA LEU A 312 -9.30 -1.75 -10.58
C LEU A 312 -7.84 -1.98 -10.96
N CYS A 313 -7.42 -1.63 -12.17
CA CYS A 313 -6.01 -1.69 -12.54
C CYS A 313 -5.15 -0.80 -11.61
N ASN A 314 -5.62 0.41 -11.28
CA ASN A 314 -4.89 1.28 -10.36
C ASN A 314 -4.88 0.74 -8.93
N ILE A 315 -5.97 0.14 -8.44
CA ILE A 315 -6.01 -0.48 -7.11
C ILE A 315 -5.09 -1.70 -7.08
N VAL A 316 -5.23 -2.65 -8.01
CA VAL A 316 -4.41 -3.89 -8.07
C VAL A 316 -2.92 -3.58 -8.21
N SER A 317 -2.56 -2.55 -8.99
CA SER A 317 -1.15 -2.15 -9.12
C SER A 317 -0.55 -1.60 -7.83
N ASN A 318 -1.39 -1.10 -6.92
CA ASN A 318 -0.96 -0.36 -5.73
C ASN A 318 -1.25 -1.04 -4.40
N ILE A 319 -2.24 -1.92 -4.33
CA ILE A 319 -2.61 -2.60 -3.07
C ILE A 319 -1.46 -3.44 -2.53
N ARG A 320 -1.35 -3.54 -1.21
CA ARG A 320 -0.36 -4.34 -0.47
C ARG A 320 -1.03 -4.95 0.74
N TYR A 321 -0.36 -5.88 1.40
CA TYR A 321 -0.84 -6.41 2.68
C TYR A 321 -1.08 -5.28 3.68
N ASP A 322 -2.18 -5.37 4.44
CA ASP A 322 -2.61 -4.37 5.44
C ASP A 322 -2.86 -2.97 4.88
N SER A 323 -3.23 -2.84 3.61
CA SER A 323 -3.67 -1.56 3.05
C SER A 323 -5.06 -1.17 3.59
N LEU A 324 -5.32 0.13 3.64
CA LEU A 324 -6.66 0.69 3.80
C LEU A 324 -7.14 1.29 2.47
N LEU A 325 -8.19 0.72 1.91
CA LEU A 325 -8.87 1.26 0.75
C LEU A 325 -10.00 2.19 1.20
N LEU A 326 -9.94 3.44 0.79
CA LEU A 326 -10.98 4.45 1.02
C LEU A 326 -11.66 4.74 -0.30
N PHE A 327 -12.94 4.42 -0.41
CA PHE A 327 -13.68 4.62 -1.66
C PHE A 327 -14.84 5.58 -1.43
N ASP A 328 -14.77 6.77 -2.05
CA ASP A 328 -15.79 7.79 -1.94
C ASP A 328 -16.78 7.70 -3.10
N GLU A 329 -18.05 7.46 -2.76
CA GLU A 329 -19.19 7.37 -3.68
C GLU A 329 -18.92 6.49 -4.91
N PRO A 330 -18.63 5.17 -4.72
CA PRO A 330 -18.36 4.25 -5.83
C PRO A 330 -19.52 4.15 -6.84
N GLU A 331 -20.74 4.45 -6.39
CA GLU A 331 -21.96 4.43 -7.20
C GLU A 331 -22.01 5.55 -8.25
N THR A 332 -21.24 6.61 -8.08
CA THR A 332 -21.26 7.76 -9.00
C THR A 332 -20.89 7.32 -10.42
N HIS A 333 -21.81 7.55 -11.36
CA HIS A 333 -21.70 7.15 -12.77
C HIS A 333 -21.79 5.64 -13.06
N LEU A 334 -22.13 4.79 -12.08
CA LEU A 334 -22.31 3.34 -12.28
C LEU A 334 -23.77 2.94 -12.27
N HIS A 335 -24.10 1.94 -13.08
CA HIS A 335 -25.40 1.29 -13.01
C HIS A 335 -25.50 0.45 -11.70
N PRO A 336 -26.67 0.33 -11.05
CA PRO A 336 -26.82 -0.43 -9.80
C PRO A 336 -26.21 -1.84 -9.80
N ASN A 337 -26.34 -2.59 -10.88
CA ASN A 337 -25.73 -3.92 -11.00
C ASN A 337 -24.19 -3.84 -10.97
N ALA A 338 -23.61 -2.80 -11.56
CA ALA A 338 -22.16 -2.62 -11.56
C ALA A 338 -21.61 -2.26 -10.17
N ILE A 339 -22.42 -1.64 -9.31
CA ILE A 339 -22.04 -1.32 -7.93
C ILE A 339 -21.88 -2.62 -7.13
N THR A 340 -22.84 -3.53 -7.22
CA THR A 340 -22.76 -4.82 -6.51
C THR A 340 -21.52 -5.60 -6.94
N THR A 341 -21.27 -5.66 -8.25
CA THR A 341 -20.08 -6.33 -8.79
C THR A 341 -18.79 -5.66 -8.33
N LEU A 342 -18.74 -4.32 -8.31
CA LEU A 342 -17.58 -3.56 -7.80
C LEU A 342 -17.32 -3.85 -6.33
N VAL A 343 -18.37 -3.84 -5.48
CA VAL A 343 -18.22 -4.12 -4.03
C VAL A 343 -17.71 -5.53 -3.80
N SER A 344 -18.22 -6.52 -4.55
CA SER A 344 -17.72 -7.90 -4.50
C SER A 344 -16.25 -7.99 -4.92
N ALA A 345 -15.88 -7.33 -6.01
CA ALA A 345 -14.50 -7.29 -6.48
C ALA A 345 -13.54 -6.61 -5.47
N ILE A 346 -14.00 -5.53 -4.82
CA ILE A 346 -13.25 -4.88 -3.75
C ILE A 346 -13.07 -5.84 -2.58
N TYR A 347 -14.14 -6.53 -2.15
CA TYR A 347 -14.07 -7.47 -1.03
C TYR A 347 -13.07 -8.61 -1.32
N GLU A 348 -13.08 -9.21 -2.51
CA GLU A 348 -12.12 -10.22 -2.94
C GLU A 348 -10.68 -9.70 -2.89
N LEU A 349 -10.44 -8.46 -3.35
CA LEU A 349 -9.13 -7.81 -3.24
C LEU A 349 -8.69 -7.63 -1.80
N LEU A 350 -9.59 -7.18 -0.93
CA LEU A 350 -9.29 -6.98 0.49
C LEU A 350 -8.96 -8.31 1.18
N GLU A 351 -9.61 -9.40 0.77
CA GLU A 351 -9.33 -10.74 1.28
C GLU A 351 -7.96 -11.24 0.81
N GLU A 352 -7.68 -11.20 -0.47
CA GLU A 352 -6.42 -11.64 -1.07
C GLU A 352 -5.20 -10.91 -0.49
N TYR A 353 -5.32 -9.59 -0.32
CA TYR A 353 -4.24 -8.75 0.23
C TYR A 353 -4.36 -8.54 1.74
N GLN A 354 -5.21 -9.31 2.44
CA GLN A 354 -5.44 -9.18 3.88
C GLN A 354 -5.60 -7.70 4.30
N SER A 355 -6.31 -6.95 3.50
CA SER A 355 -6.46 -5.51 3.59
C SER A 355 -7.85 -5.13 4.09
N TYR A 356 -8.09 -3.84 4.26
CA TYR A 356 -9.30 -3.28 4.84
C TYR A 356 -9.88 -2.19 3.95
N GLY A 357 -11.17 -1.93 4.08
CA GLY A 357 -11.85 -0.92 3.27
C GLY A 357 -12.88 -0.10 4.05
N ILE A 358 -13.05 1.14 3.63
CA ILE A 358 -14.15 2.01 4.03
C ILE A 358 -14.74 2.60 2.76
N ILE A 359 -16.04 2.39 2.55
CA ILE A 359 -16.80 2.95 1.43
C ILE A 359 -17.75 4.00 1.99
N SER A 360 -17.79 5.19 1.40
CA SER A 360 -18.86 6.15 1.64
C SER A 360 -19.90 6.04 0.52
N THR A 361 -21.17 5.99 0.86
CA THR A 361 -22.28 5.81 -0.09
C THR A 361 -23.55 6.52 0.39
N HIS A 362 -24.53 6.60 -0.48
CA HIS A 362 -25.86 7.15 -0.21
C HIS A 362 -26.84 6.13 0.35
#